data_eac1b83932b32ef7408ffaa00828ad17
#
_entry.id   eac1b83932b32ef7408ffaa00828ad17
#
_cell.length_a   1.000
_cell.length_b   1.000
_cell.length_c   1.000
_cell.angle_alpha   90.00
_cell.angle_beta   90.00
_cell.angle_gamma   90.00
#
_symmetry.space_group_name_H-M   'P 1'
#
loop_
_entity.id
_entity.type
_entity.pdbx_description
1 polymer ?
#
loop_
_entity_poly.entity_id
_entity_poly.type
_entity_poly.pdbx_seq_one_letter_code
_entity_poly.pdbx_strand_id
1 'polypeptide(L)'
;PFREGCVGESAAAHEARVSGEAADDEALRRVLAGIADDEERHALTAWKFMRWAVTELGAVARDALRDEIARLESESSPTRFDQGELSRHGVLDDDARLALRAEVVRDVVLPCARALLVADAGQVPLRAA
;
A
#
# COMPACT_ATOMS: atom_id res chain seq x y z
N PRO A 1 -1.41 -8.13 8.98
CA PRO A 1 -1.02 -6.71 9.01
C PRO A 1 -0.41 -6.21 7.70
N PHE A 2 0.57 -6.96 7.08
CA PHE A 2 1.23 -6.45 5.87
C PHE A 2 0.28 -6.33 4.68
N ARG A 3 -0.44 -7.41 4.31
CA ARG A 3 -1.37 -7.39 3.17
C ARG A 3 -2.57 -6.47 3.39
N GLU A 4 -3.14 -6.45 4.56
CA GLU A 4 -4.29 -5.58 4.88
C GLU A 4 -3.83 -4.14 5.07
N GLY A 5 -2.90 -3.91 6.00
CA GLY A 5 -2.49 -2.57 6.38
C GLY A 5 -1.57 -1.90 5.37
N CYS A 6 -0.43 -2.53 4.96
CA CYS A 6 0.48 -1.85 4.05
C CYS A 6 0.02 -1.89 2.60
N VAL A 7 -0.54 -3.01 2.12
CA VAL A 7 -1.00 -3.13 0.74
C VAL A 7 -2.41 -2.59 0.58
N GLY A 8 -3.35 -3.05 1.43
CA GLY A 8 -4.77 -2.72 1.33
C GLY A 8 -5.03 -1.23 1.53
N GLU A 9 -4.56 -0.65 2.63
CA GLU A 9 -4.79 0.77 2.94
C GLU A 9 -4.08 1.70 1.95
N SER A 10 -2.85 1.35 1.50
CA SER A 10 -2.17 2.14 0.46
C SER A 10 -2.93 2.10 -0.87
N ALA A 11 -3.49 0.95 -1.25
CA ALA A 11 -4.31 0.83 -2.45
C ALA A 11 -5.64 1.59 -2.31
N ALA A 12 -6.30 1.51 -1.15
CA ALA A 12 -7.54 2.24 -0.87
C ALA A 12 -7.33 3.76 -0.92
N ALA A 13 -6.24 4.27 -0.34
CA ALA A 13 -5.88 5.68 -0.41
C ALA A 13 -5.70 6.14 -1.86
N HIS A 14 -4.99 5.35 -2.68
CA HIS A 14 -4.75 5.69 -4.08
C HIS A 14 -6.06 5.62 -4.90
N GLU A 15 -6.87 4.59 -4.70
CA GLU A 15 -8.20 4.46 -5.33
C GLU A 15 -9.08 5.67 -5.01
N ALA A 16 -9.16 6.09 -3.76
CA ALA A 16 -9.94 7.25 -3.35
C ALA A 16 -9.43 8.56 -4.00
N ARG A 17 -8.11 8.74 -4.15
CA ARG A 17 -7.54 9.89 -4.86
C ARG A 17 -7.93 9.89 -6.34
N VAL A 18 -7.73 8.79 -7.04
CA VAL A 18 -8.06 8.66 -8.48
C VAL A 18 -9.56 8.84 -8.70
N SER A 19 -10.40 8.23 -7.85
CA SER A 19 -11.85 8.42 -7.89
C SER A 19 -12.25 9.88 -7.67
N GLY A 20 -11.59 10.57 -6.75
CA GLY A 20 -11.82 11.98 -6.47
C GLY A 20 -11.41 12.90 -7.62
N GLU A 21 -10.28 12.62 -8.27
CA GLU A 21 -9.79 13.37 -9.44
C GLU A 21 -10.74 13.22 -10.65
N ALA A 22 -11.33 12.04 -10.82
CA ALA A 22 -12.24 11.74 -11.92
C ALA A 22 -13.68 12.25 -11.66
N ALA A 23 -14.07 12.50 -10.41
CA ALA A 23 -15.44 12.89 -10.05
C ALA A 23 -15.77 14.31 -10.51
N ASP A 24 -16.97 14.49 -11.09
CA ASP A 24 -17.48 15.81 -11.51
C ASP A 24 -17.99 16.64 -10.31
N ASP A 25 -18.51 15.99 -9.29
CA ASP A 25 -19.14 16.63 -8.13
C ASP A 25 -18.09 17.08 -7.09
N GLU A 26 -18.08 18.36 -6.77
CA GLU A 26 -17.13 18.97 -5.81
C GLU A 26 -17.33 18.47 -4.37
N ALA A 27 -18.57 18.16 -3.96
CA ALA A 27 -18.82 17.60 -2.63
C ALA A 27 -18.27 16.17 -2.54
N LEU A 28 -18.46 15.38 -3.60
CA LEU A 28 -17.92 14.04 -3.71
C LEU A 28 -16.37 14.05 -3.71
N ARG A 29 -15.75 14.96 -4.46
CA ARG A 29 -14.29 15.13 -4.43
C ARG A 29 -13.74 15.36 -3.03
N ARG A 30 -14.40 16.24 -2.25
CA ARG A 30 -13.98 16.51 -0.86
C ARG A 30 -14.13 15.30 0.05
N VAL A 31 -15.21 14.53 -0.12
CA VAL A 31 -15.40 13.29 0.66
C VAL A 31 -14.32 12.28 0.33
N LEU A 32 -14.05 12.05 -0.95
CA LEU A 32 -13.03 11.10 -1.40
C LEU A 32 -11.62 11.51 -0.97
N ALA A 33 -11.31 12.81 -0.99
CA ALA A 33 -10.06 13.33 -0.45
C ALA A 33 -9.92 13.03 1.06
N GLY A 34 -11.00 13.22 1.84
CA GLY A 34 -11.01 12.85 3.26
C GLY A 34 -10.79 11.36 3.50
N ILE A 35 -11.41 10.51 2.70
CA ILE A 35 -11.18 9.05 2.75
C ILE A 35 -9.73 8.73 2.43
N ALA A 36 -9.17 9.31 1.36
CA ALA A 36 -7.78 9.09 0.98
C ALA A 36 -6.80 9.46 2.10
N ASP A 37 -7.03 10.58 2.79
CA ASP A 37 -6.19 11.02 3.90
C ASP A 37 -6.32 10.09 5.12
N ASP A 38 -7.48 9.50 5.37
CA ASP A 38 -7.70 8.52 6.45
C ASP A 38 -6.97 7.21 6.14
N GLU A 39 -7.11 6.68 4.92
CA GLU A 39 -6.44 5.44 4.51
C GLU A 39 -4.91 5.60 4.48
N GLU A 40 -4.40 6.77 4.11
CA GLU A 40 -2.97 7.07 4.17
C GLU A 40 -2.43 7.04 5.61
N ARG A 41 -3.20 7.52 6.59
CA ARG A 41 -2.84 7.42 8.02
C ARG A 41 -2.86 5.98 8.53
N HIS A 42 -3.81 5.17 8.07
CA HIS A 42 -3.87 3.74 8.38
C HIS A 42 -2.66 3.01 7.79
N ALA A 43 -2.35 3.24 6.53
CA ALA A 43 -1.16 2.69 5.87
C ALA A 43 0.13 3.06 6.62
N LEU A 44 0.29 4.34 6.99
CA LEU A 44 1.44 4.80 7.76
C LEU A 44 1.56 4.08 9.11
N THR A 45 0.45 3.83 9.79
CA THR A 45 0.42 3.10 11.06
C THR A 45 0.85 1.64 10.84
N ALA A 46 0.38 1.01 9.78
CA ALA A 46 0.79 -0.35 9.41
C ALA A 46 2.30 -0.43 9.09
N TRP A 47 2.85 0.55 8.38
CA TRP A 47 4.28 0.62 8.10
C TRP A 47 5.13 0.82 9.34
N LYS A 48 4.68 1.63 10.32
CA LYS A 48 5.32 1.76 11.63
C LYS A 48 5.33 0.44 12.39
N PHE A 49 4.21 -0.28 12.36
CA PHE A 49 4.11 -1.61 12.94
C PHE A 49 5.06 -2.60 12.26
N MET A 50 5.12 -2.62 10.92
CA MET A 50 6.04 -3.50 10.19
C MET A 50 7.50 -3.21 10.53
N ARG A 51 7.89 -1.93 10.63
CA ARG A 51 9.23 -1.55 11.08
C ARG A 51 9.53 -2.07 12.48
N TRP A 52 8.61 -1.88 13.41
CA TRP A 52 8.73 -2.41 14.77
C TRP A 52 8.90 -3.95 14.75
N ALA A 53 8.04 -4.66 14.02
CA ALA A 53 8.08 -6.11 13.95
C ALA A 53 9.42 -6.63 13.39
N VAL A 54 9.95 -6.02 12.33
CA VAL A 54 11.24 -6.39 11.74
C VAL A 54 12.38 -6.14 12.73
N THR A 55 12.32 -5.06 13.51
CA THR A 55 13.33 -4.73 14.53
C THR A 55 13.25 -5.68 15.73
N GLU A 56 12.06 -5.86 16.31
CA GLU A 56 11.89 -6.59 17.58
C GLU A 56 11.86 -8.13 17.41
N LEU A 57 11.22 -8.62 16.33
CA LEU A 57 11.08 -10.05 16.07
C LEU A 57 12.22 -10.61 15.18
N GLY A 58 13.06 -9.74 14.65
CA GLY A 58 14.27 -10.11 13.93
C GLY A 58 14.04 -11.01 12.72
N ALA A 59 14.75 -12.14 12.67
CA ALA A 59 14.77 -13.05 11.52
C ALA A 59 13.36 -13.57 11.16
N VAL A 60 12.53 -13.89 12.13
CA VAL A 60 11.19 -14.44 11.90
C VAL A 60 10.32 -13.45 11.10
N ALA A 61 10.30 -12.18 11.50
CA ALA A 61 9.53 -11.15 10.78
C ALA A 61 10.12 -10.84 9.40
N ARG A 62 11.45 -10.85 9.28
CA ARG A 62 12.13 -10.63 7.99
C ARG A 62 11.86 -11.73 6.99
N ASP A 63 11.91 -13.00 7.43
CA ASP A 63 11.63 -14.13 6.55
C ASP A 63 10.18 -14.11 6.09
N ALA A 64 9.23 -13.86 7.01
CA ALA A 64 7.83 -13.68 6.66
C ALA A 64 7.60 -12.52 5.68
N LEU A 65 8.31 -11.39 5.84
CA LEU A 65 8.21 -10.27 4.91
C LEU A 65 8.82 -10.60 3.54
N ARG A 66 9.93 -11.34 3.46
CA ARG A 66 10.52 -11.82 2.20
C ARG A 66 9.54 -12.73 1.45
N ASP A 67 8.87 -13.63 2.17
CA ASP A 67 7.87 -14.53 1.58
C ASP A 67 6.69 -13.74 1.01
N GLU A 68 6.22 -12.72 1.71
CA GLU A 68 5.13 -11.86 1.23
C GLU A 68 5.55 -11.01 0.02
N ILE A 69 6.77 -10.49 -0.01
CA ILE A 69 7.32 -9.81 -1.19
C ILE A 69 7.33 -10.75 -2.39
N ALA A 70 7.86 -11.98 -2.25
CA ALA A 70 7.91 -12.96 -3.33
C ALA A 70 6.51 -13.32 -3.85
N ARG A 71 5.52 -13.44 -2.97
CA ARG A 71 4.12 -13.68 -3.37
C ARG A 71 3.55 -12.51 -4.16
N LEU A 72 3.75 -11.25 -3.71
CA LEU A 72 3.28 -10.06 -4.43
C LEU A 72 3.93 -9.94 -5.81
N GLU A 73 5.22 -10.25 -5.94
CA GLU A 73 5.94 -10.24 -7.22
C GLU A 73 5.44 -11.30 -8.19
N SER A 74 4.88 -12.40 -7.70
CA SER A 74 4.31 -13.47 -8.53
C SER A 74 2.86 -13.22 -8.94
N GLU A 75 2.17 -12.24 -8.34
CA GLU A 75 0.79 -11.90 -8.69
C GLU A 75 0.77 -11.22 -10.07
N SER A 76 0.06 -11.83 -11.04
CA SER A 76 -0.19 -11.20 -12.34
C SER A 76 -1.22 -10.10 -12.20
N SER A 77 -0.95 -8.93 -12.77
CA SER A 77 -1.85 -7.78 -12.68
C SER A 77 -1.99 -7.09 -14.02
N PRO A 78 -3.17 -6.55 -14.35
CA PRO A 78 -3.37 -5.76 -15.55
C PRO A 78 -2.48 -4.51 -15.50
N THR A 79 -1.88 -4.18 -16.65
CA THR A 79 -0.97 -3.02 -16.78
C THR A 79 -1.66 -1.78 -17.35
N ARG A 80 -2.88 -1.92 -17.83
CA ARG A 80 -3.68 -0.83 -18.40
C ARG A 80 -5.13 -1.00 -18.03
N PHE A 81 -5.80 0.10 -17.74
CA PHE A 81 -7.22 0.16 -17.46
C PHE A 81 -7.82 1.42 -18.08
N ASP A 82 -9.10 1.36 -18.41
CA ASP A 82 -9.96 2.53 -18.57
C ASP A 82 -10.67 2.79 -17.23
N GLN A 83 -10.89 4.05 -16.88
CA GLN A 83 -11.52 4.39 -15.60
C GLN A 83 -13.01 4.01 -15.55
N GLY A 84 -13.59 3.62 -16.68
CA GLY A 84 -14.98 3.23 -16.80
C GLY A 84 -15.97 4.41 -16.87
N GLU A 85 -17.20 4.12 -17.30
CA GLU A 85 -18.24 5.15 -17.53
C GLU A 85 -18.69 5.85 -16.25
N LEU A 86 -18.57 5.19 -15.09
CA LEU A 86 -18.98 5.72 -13.79
C LEU A 86 -17.89 6.51 -13.06
N SER A 87 -16.70 6.64 -13.63
CA SER A 87 -15.57 7.35 -13.00
C SER A 87 -15.92 8.80 -12.64
N ARG A 88 -16.67 9.51 -13.49
CA ARG A 88 -17.17 10.86 -13.22
C ARG A 88 -18.09 10.95 -11.98
N HIS A 89 -18.61 9.82 -11.53
CA HIS A 89 -19.41 9.68 -10.31
C HIS A 89 -18.59 9.12 -9.13
N GLY A 90 -17.25 9.11 -9.26
CA GLY A 90 -16.34 8.61 -8.24
C GLY A 90 -16.30 7.09 -8.09
N VAL A 91 -16.79 6.35 -9.10
CA VAL A 91 -16.84 4.89 -9.10
C VAL A 91 -15.91 4.33 -10.17
N LEU A 92 -14.94 3.54 -9.75
CA LEU A 92 -14.04 2.80 -10.64
C LEU A 92 -14.56 1.37 -10.82
N ASP A 93 -14.35 0.82 -12.01
CA ASP A 93 -14.64 -0.59 -12.25
C ASP A 93 -13.58 -1.52 -11.63
N ASP A 94 -13.84 -2.82 -11.64
CA ASP A 94 -12.96 -3.80 -11.00
C ASP A 94 -11.59 -3.90 -11.68
N ASP A 95 -11.51 -3.73 -13.00
CA ASP A 95 -10.25 -3.76 -13.75
C ASP A 95 -9.39 -2.53 -13.40
N ALA A 96 -9.99 -1.36 -13.28
CA ALA A 96 -9.33 -0.14 -12.83
C ALA A 96 -8.78 -0.31 -11.41
N ARG A 97 -9.57 -0.85 -10.49
CA ARG A 97 -9.15 -1.13 -9.11
C ARG A 97 -7.97 -2.09 -9.05
N LEU A 98 -8.04 -3.19 -9.81
CA LEU A 98 -6.93 -4.16 -9.87
C LEU A 98 -5.64 -3.53 -10.43
N ALA A 99 -5.75 -2.70 -11.45
CA ALA A 99 -4.60 -2.02 -12.04
C ALA A 99 -3.99 -0.99 -11.08
N LEU A 100 -4.82 -0.17 -10.39
CA LEU A 100 -4.35 0.78 -9.38
C LEU A 100 -3.67 0.07 -8.20
N ARG A 101 -4.25 -1.04 -7.74
CA ARG A 101 -3.61 -1.86 -6.70
C ARG A 101 -2.23 -2.37 -7.15
N ALA A 102 -2.11 -2.85 -8.39
CA ALA A 102 -0.85 -3.32 -8.94
C ALA A 102 0.20 -2.20 -9.04
N GLU A 103 -0.22 -1.00 -9.43
CA GLU A 103 0.62 0.20 -9.46
C GLU A 103 1.17 0.52 -8.06
N VAL A 104 0.31 0.58 -7.05
CA VAL A 104 0.70 0.82 -5.67
C VAL A 104 1.64 -0.27 -5.15
N VAL A 105 1.38 -1.54 -5.45
CA VAL A 105 2.27 -2.64 -5.06
C VAL A 105 3.65 -2.45 -5.67
N ARG A 106 3.73 -2.16 -6.97
CA ARG A 106 5.00 -2.01 -7.70
C ARG A 106 5.79 -0.78 -7.25
N ASP A 107 5.11 0.37 -7.12
CA ASP A 107 5.77 1.67 -7.02
C ASP A 107 5.92 2.17 -5.57
N VAL A 108 5.14 1.61 -4.63
CA VAL A 108 5.16 2.00 -3.21
C VAL A 108 5.48 0.82 -2.31
N VAL A 109 4.65 -0.23 -2.34
CA VAL A 109 4.72 -1.30 -1.33
C VAL A 109 6.02 -2.11 -1.43
N LEU A 110 6.37 -2.59 -2.61
CA LEU A 110 7.59 -3.38 -2.81
C LEU A 110 8.87 -2.59 -2.48
N PRO A 111 9.04 -1.34 -2.94
CA PRO A 111 10.18 -0.51 -2.55
C PRO A 111 10.27 -0.29 -1.03
N CYS A 112 9.17 0.05 -0.37
CA CYS A 112 9.13 0.26 1.08
C CYS A 112 9.45 -1.03 1.86
N ALA A 113 8.88 -2.16 1.47
CA ALA A 113 9.12 -3.45 2.11
C ALA A 113 10.59 -3.89 1.98
N ARG A 114 11.19 -3.72 0.80
CA ARG A 114 12.62 -3.98 0.58
C ARG A 114 13.50 -3.05 1.41
N ALA A 115 13.15 -1.78 1.53
CA ALA A 115 13.88 -0.82 2.35
C ALA A 115 13.88 -1.21 3.83
N LEU A 116 12.79 -1.74 4.36
CA LEU A 116 12.74 -2.27 5.73
C LEU A 116 13.72 -3.42 5.95
N LEU A 117 13.87 -4.31 4.97
CA LEU A 117 14.82 -5.45 5.07
C LEU A 117 16.28 -5.00 5.07
N VAL A 118 16.60 -3.89 4.39
CA VAL A 118 17.96 -3.35 4.27
C VAL A 118 18.33 -2.47 5.46
N ALA A 119 17.43 -1.61 5.92
CA ALA A 119 17.69 -0.64 6.98
C ALA A 119 18.16 -1.29 8.30
N ASP A 120 17.69 -2.49 8.59
CA ASP A 120 17.98 -3.20 9.82
C ASP A 120 19.24 -4.11 9.73
N ALA A 121 19.74 -4.34 8.51
CA ALA A 121 21.00 -5.11 8.31
C ALA A 121 22.24 -4.34 8.79
N GLY A 122 22.12 -3.03 9.03
CA GLY A 122 23.19 -2.15 9.52
C GLY A 122 23.20 -1.90 11.02
N GLN A 123 22.17 -2.30 11.77
CA GLN A 123 22.14 -2.16 13.23
C GLN A 123 22.67 -3.44 13.90
N VAL A 124 23.95 -3.47 14.23
CA VAL A 124 24.51 -4.41 15.20
C VAL A 124 23.79 -4.14 16.54
N PRO A 125 23.17 -5.16 17.19
CA PRO A 125 22.53 -4.95 18.47
C PRO A 125 23.60 -4.47 19.46
N LEU A 126 23.38 -3.30 20.07
CA LEU A 126 24.13 -2.91 21.28
C LEU A 126 23.81 -3.97 22.33
N ARG A 127 24.75 -4.89 22.56
CA ARG A 127 24.70 -5.77 23.71
C ARG A 127 24.66 -4.88 24.96
N ALA A 128 23.55 -4.95 25.69
CA ALA A 128 23.52 -4.44 27.05
C ALA A 128 24.58 -5.18 27.86
N ALA A 129 25.49 -4.44 28.39
CA ALA A 129 26.50 -4.92 29.36
C ALA A 129 25.83 -5.13 30.72
#